data_db9c3012d20e59a133b1691281ba0c7f
#
_entry.id   db9c3012d20e59a133b1691281ba0c7f
#
_cell.length_a   1.000
_cell.length_b   1.000
_cell.length_c   1.000
_cell.angle_alpha   90.00
_cell.angle_beta   90.00
_cell.angle_gamma   90.00
#
_symmetry.space_group_name_H-M   'P 1'
#
loop_
_entity.id
_entity.type
_entity.pdbx_description
1 polymer ?
#
loop_
_entity_poly.entity_id
_entity_poly.type
_entity_poly.pdbx_seq_one_letter_code
_entity_poly.pdbx_strand_id
1 'polypeptide(L)'
;TYYVVAHFHYVLRLGAVFGIMCGITLWFSLFLGTNLNSTIRISIFFLIFIGVNLTFFPIHFLGLQGIPRRYRDFPDIFYYWNIISSLGSFLRIVSILIFYLVIFFSIISKNLIVVNQNISSSVEWMWGSSVRHHTYYQNSYLRIKN
;
A
#
# COMPACT_ATOMS: atom_id res chain seq x y z
N THR A 1 13.72 -16.33 -18.96
CA THR A 1 14.21 -14.94 -19.13
C THR A 1 13.75 -14.04 -17.99
N TYR A 2 14.32 -12.87 -17.90
CA TYR A 2 13.93 -11.83 -16.95
C TYR A 2 12.48 -11.33 -17.13
N TYR A 3 11.87 -11.61 -18.26
CA TYR A 3 10.46 -11.28 -18.52
C TYR A 3 9.51 -11.93 -17.49
N VAL A 4 9.74 -13.17 -17.16
CA VAL A 4 8.94 -13.88 -16.11
C VAL A 4 9.13 -13.20 -14.75
N VAL A 5 10.36 -12.79 -14.43
CA VAL A 5 10.66 -12.07 -13.19
C VAL A 5 9.95 -10.73 -13.15
N ALA A 6 9.96 -9.99 -14.24
CA ALA A 6 9.25 -8.72 -14.37
C ALA A 6 7.74 -8.91 -14.15
N HIS A 7 7.14 -9.89 -14.84
CA HIS A 7 5.72 -10.15 -14.79
C HIS A 7 5.23 -10.49 -13.36
N PHE A 8 5.82 -11.50 -12.71
CA PHE A 8 5.31 -11.87 -11.38
C PHE A 8 5.60 -10.83 -10.30
N HIS A 9 6.72 -10.08 -10.38
CA HIS A 9 6.94 -8.97 -9.48
C HIS A 9 5.97 -7.82 -9.71
N TYR A 10 5.62 -7.55 -10.97
CA TYR A 10 4.65 -6.52 -11.30
C TYR A 10 3.28 -6.86 -10.70
N VAL A 11 2.81 -8.09 -10.89
CA VAL A 11 1.54 -8.57 -10.33
C VAL A 11 1.56 -8.53 -8.80
N LEU A 12 2.60 -9.07 -8.15
CA LEU A 12 2.70 -9.11 -6.70
C LEU A 12 2.84 -7.71 -6.08
N ARG A 13 3.59 -6.81 -6.70
CA ARG A 13 3.80 -5.46 -6.15
C ARG A 13 2.60 -4.54 -6.38
N LEU A 14 1.96 -4.59 -7.54
CA LEU A 14 0.75 -3.83 -7.78
C LEU A 14 -0.47 -4.46 -7.13
N GLY A 15 -0.61 -5.77 -7.15
CA GLY A 15 -1.74 -6.45 -6.52
C GLY A 15 -1.63 -6.53 -5.01
N ALA A 16 -0.69 -7.34 -4.50
CA ALA A 16 -0.62 -7.66 -3.08
C ALA A 16 -0.19 -6.46 -2.22
N VAL A 17 0.87 -5.72 -2.60
CA VAL A 17 1.37 -4.61 -1.78
C VAL A 17 0.37 -3.47 -1.73
N PHE A 18 -0.22 -3.09 -2.88
CA PHE A 18 -1.28 -2.07 -2.89
C PHE A 18 -2.52 -2.53 -2.14
N GLY A 19 -2.91 -3.81 -2.25
CA GLY A 19 -4.01 -4.38 -1.49
C GLY A 19 -3.80 -4.29 0.02
N ILE A 20 -2.60 -4.61 0.51
CA ILE A 20 -2.23 -4.48 1.93
C ILE A 20 -2.29 -3.01 2.37
N MET A 21 -1.71 -2.09 1.60
CA MET A 21 -1.71 -0.66 1.95
C MET A 21 -3.12 -0.07 1.90
N CYS A 22 -3.94 -0.49 0.94
CA CYS A 22 -5.35 -0.12 0.87
C CYS A 22 -6.11 -0.61 2.11
N GLY A 23 -5.93 -1.87 2.50
CA GLY A 23 -6.52 -2.43 3.70
C GLY A 23 -6.11 -1.67 4.96
N ILE A 24 -4.80 -1.42 5.14
CA ILE A 24 -4.31 -0.63 6.29
C ILE A 24 -4.96 0.76 6.30
N THR A 25 -4.96 1.47 5.18
CA THR A 25 -5.51 2.83 5.13
C THR A 25 -7.01 2.89 5.31
N LEU A 26 -7.73 1.88 4.83
CA LEU A 26 -9.19 1.78 4.97
C LEU A 26 -9.59 1.51 6.44
N TRP A 27 -9.01 0.51 7.05
CA TRP A 27 -9.37 0.10 8.42
C TRP A 27 -8.56 0.80 9.51
N PHE A 28 -7.63 1.69 9.16
CA PHE A 28 -6.77 2.40 10.12
C PHE A 28 -7.58 3.10 11.21
N SER A 29 -8.64 3.76 10.82
CA SER A 29 -9.53 4.50 11.70
C SER A 29 -10.28 3.59 12.67
N LEU A 30 -10.67 2.38 12.23
CA LEU A 30 -11.34 1.40 13.09
C LEU A 30 -10.39 0.79 14.12
N PHE A 31 -9.11 0.55 13.73
CA PHE A 31 -8.14 -0.06 14.63
C PHE A 31 -7.65 0.90 15.71
N LEU A 32 -7.40 2.15 15.36
CA LEU A 32 -6.71 3.11 16.21
C LEU A 32 -7.57 4.29 16.66
N GLY A 33 -8.77 4.45 16.11
CA GLY A 33 -9.64 5.58 16.42
C GLY A 33 -9.11 6.94 15.93
N THR A 34 -8.07 6.93 15.10
CA THR A 34 -7.42 8.14 14.57
C THR A 34 -7.55 8.20 13.06
N ASN A 35 -7.50 9.40 12.48
CA ASN A 35 -7.61 9.61 11.05
C ASN A 35 -6.26 9.92 10.40
N LEU A 36 -6.03 9.37 9.22
CA LEU A 36 -4.87 9.70 8.38
C LEU A 36 -5.19 10.89 7.48
N ASN A 37 -4.24 11.81 7.34
CA ASN A 37 -4.38 12.94 6.43
C ASN A 37 -4.57 12.45 4.98
N SER A 38 -5.69 12.85 4.37
CA SER A 38 -6.07 12.41 3.01
C SER A 38 -5.08 12.85 1.93
N THR A 39 -4.59 14.08 2.01
CA THR A 39 -3.65 14.64 1.04
C THR A 39 -2.34 13.84 1.04
N ILE A 40 -1.82 13.52 2.22
CA ILE A 40 -0.58 12.75 2.33
C ILE A 40 -0.78 11.31 1.83
N ARG A 41 -1.93 10.69 2.11
CA ARG A 41 -2.24 9.34 1.59
C ARG A 41 -2.23 9.31 0.06
N ILE A 42 -2.86 10.30 -0.58
CA ILE A 42 -2.88 10.42 -2.04
C ILE A 42 -1.46 10.61 -2.59
N SER A 43 -0.65 11.46 -1.97
CA SER A 43 0.74 11.67 -2.39
C SER A 43 1.58 10.39 -2.29
N ILE A 44 1.44 9.63 -1.20
CA ILE A 44 2.13 8.36 -1.01
C ILE A 44 1.69 7.34 -2.07
N PHE A 45 0.39 7.27 -2.38
CA PHE A 45 -0.11 6.39 -3.43
C PHE A 45 0.58 6.67 -4.76
N PHE A 46 0.64 7.93 -5.19
CA PHE A 46 1.30 8.28 -6.46
C PHE A 46 2.80 7.99 -6.43
N LEU A 47 3.49 8.27 -5.33
CA LEU A 47 4.91 7.96 -5.19
C LEU A 47 5.19 6.46 -5.32
N ILE A 48 4.40 5.62 -4.66
CA ILE A 48 4.54 4.16 -4.75
C ILE A 48 4.18 3.69 -6.15
N PHE A 49 3.11 4.21 -6.74
CA PHE A 49 2.66 3.84 -8.08
C PHE A 49 3.74 4.14 -9.13
N ILE A 50 4.29 5.33 -9.11
CA ILE A 50 5.40 5.72 -10.00
C ILE A 50 6.63 4.86 -9.72
N GLY A 51 7.01 4.68 -8.46
CA GLY A 51 8.17 3.87 -8.08
C GLY A 51 8.08 2.42 -8.52
N VAL A 52 6.91 1.79 -8.41
CA VAL A 52 6.68 0.40 -8.85
C VAL A 52 6.75 0.30 -10.37
N ASN A 53 6.13 1.23 -11.09
CA ASN A 53 6.16 1.24 -12.55
C ASN A 53 7.60 1.45 -13.06
N LEU A 54 8.34 2.43 -12.53
CA LEU A 54 9.74 2.66 -12.90
C LEU A 54 10.66 1.48 -12.56
N THR A 55 10.34 0.72 -11.50
CA THR A 55 11.14 -0.44 -11.13
C THR A 55 10.90 -1.62 -12.06
N PHE A 56 9.66 -2.00 -12.29
CA PHE A 56 9.35 -3.30 -12.92
C PHE A 56 8.96 -3.22 -14.39
N PHE A 57 8.47 -2.09 -14.86
CA PHE A 57 8.14 -1.95 -16.28
C PHE A 57 9.38 -2.04 -17.19
N PRO A 58 10.51 -1.37 -16.89
CA PRO A 58 11.73 -1.51 -17.70
C PRO A 58 12.31 -2.92 -17.74
N ILE A 59 12.11 -3.71 -16.68
CA ILE A 59 12.61 -5.08 -16.61
C ILE A 59 11.92 -5.99 -17.64
N HIS A 60 10.70 -5.68 -18.09
CA HIS A 60 10.07 -6.41 -19.19
C HIS A 60 10.88 -6.26 -20.50
N PHE A 61 11.41 -5.08 -20.79
CA PHE A 61 12.26 -4.88 -21.96
C PHE A 61 13.57 -5.66 -21.86
N LEU A 62 14.18 -5.71 -20.68
CA LEU A 62 15.35 -6.55 -20.42
C LEU A 62 15.04 -8.03 -20.68
N GLY A 63 13.86 -8.48 -20.27
CA GLY A 63 13.42 -9.85 -20.52
C GLY A 63 13.18 -10.16 -22.00
N LEU A 64 12.61 -9.22 -22.76
CA LEU A 64 12.43 -9.34 -24.21
C LEU A 64 13.77 -9.37 -24.96
N GLN A 65 14.78 -8.69 -24.44
CA GLN A 65 16.13 -8.69 -24.99
C GLN A 65 16.94 -9.93 -24.60
N GLY A 66 16.34 -10.87 -23.88
CA GLY A 66 16.91 -12.20 -23.63
C GLY A 66 17.83 -12.32 -22.42
N ILE A 67 17.79 -11.39 -21.46
CA ILE A 67 18.56 -11.53 -20.21
C ILE A 67 18.09 -12.77 -19.45
N PRO A 68 19.02 -13.71 -19.11
CA PRO A 68 18.67 -14.88 -18.32
C PRO A 68 18.44 -14.55 -16.85
N ARG A 69 17.61 -15.35 -16.17
CA ARG A 69 17.37 -15.26 -14.72
C ARG A 69 18.60 -15.70 -13.92
N ARG A 70 18.73 -15.17 -12.68
CA ARG A 70 19.74 -15.61 -11.68
C ARG A 70 21.19 -15.28 -12.03
N TYR A 71 21.43 -14.40 -12.99
CA TYR A 71 22.75 -13.88 -13.25
C TYR A 71 22.99 -12.63 -12.39
N ARG A 72 24.23 -12.44 -11.94
CA ARG A 72 24.62 -11.28 -11.12
C ARG A 72 25.11 -10.11 -11.95
N ASP A 73 25.49 -10.39 -13.18
CA ASP A 73 26.07 -9.42 -14.09
C ASP A 73 25.27 -9.32 -15.37
N PHE A 74 25.38 -8.20 -16.04
CA PHE A 74 24.67 -7.93 -17.29
C PHE A 74 25.56 -7.12 -18.24
N PRO A 75 25.45 -7.32 -19.57
CA PRO A 75 26.16 -6.53 -20.54
C PRO A 75 25.82 -5.05 -20.47
N ASP A 76 26.79 -4.18 -20.85
CA ASP A 76 26.67 -2.71 -20.77
C ASP A 76 25.49 -2.14 -21.56
N ILE A 77 25.04 -2.83 -22.59
CA ILE A 77 23.88 -2.44 -23.40
C ILE A 77 22.59 -2.32 -22.58
N PHE A 78 22.52 -3.02 -21.44
CA PHE A 78 21.34 -3.01 -20.56
C PHE A 78 21.44 -2.01 -19.41
N TYR A 79 22.51 -1.23 -19.35
CA TYR A 79 22.83 -0.31 -18.27
C TYR A 79 21.71 0.69 -17.99
N TYR A 80 21.16 1.32 -19.02
CA TYR A 80 20.10 2.33 -18.88
C TYR A 80 18.82 1.79 -18.23
N TRP A 81 18.36 0.63 -18.63
CA TRP A 81 17.18 0.02 -18.04
C TRP A 81 17.37 -0.32 -16.56
N ASN A 82 18.57 -0.76 -16.21
CA ASN A 82 18.91 -1.06 -14.81
C ASN A 82 18.99 0.21 -13.95
N ILE A 83 19.47 1.34 -14.49
CA ILE A 83 19.46 2.62 -13.77
C ILE A 83 18.02 3.06 -13.50
N ILE A 84 17.15 3.04 -14.50
CA ILE A 84 15.75 3.44 -14.32
C ILE A 84 15.06 2.57 -13.27
N SER A 85 15.29 1.27 -13.32
CA SER A 85 14.78 0.33 -12.32
C SER A 85 15.31 0.62 -10.91
N SER A 86 16.58 0.97 -10.78
CA SER A 86 17.20 1.35 -9.51
C SER A 86 16.61 2.64 -8.92
N LEU A 87 16.39 3.65 -9.75
CA LEU A 87 15.72 4.89 -9.34
C LEU A 87 14.28 4.62 -8.87
N GLY A 88 13.55 3.78 -9.59
CA GLY A 88 12.21 3.35 -9.19
C GLY A 88 12.20 2.64 -7.84
N SER A 89 13.18 1.77 -7.59
CA SER A 89 13.31 1.07 -6.31
C SER A 89 13.60 2.01 -5.15
N PHE A 90 14.43 3.03 -5.36
CA PHE A 90 14.72 4.06 -4.37
C PHE A 90 13.47 4.87 -4.02
N LEU A 91 12.72 5.34 -5.01
CA LEU A 91 11.46 6.06 -4.80
C LEU A 91 10.47 5.23 -3.99
N ARG A 92 10.39 3.93 -4.25
CA ARG A 92 9.51 3.03 -3.50
C ARG A 92 9.92 2.91 -2.02
N ILE A 93 11.23 2.79 -1.73
CA ILE A 93 11.72 2.73 -0.35
C ILE A 93 11.37 4.01 0.38
N VAL A 94 11.63 5.16 -0.21
CA VAL A 94 11.28 6.47 0.37
C VAL A 94 9.79 6.57 0.65
N SER A 95 8.95 6.13 -0.27
CA SER A 95 7.49 6.16 -0.11
C SER A 95 6.99 5.30 1.06
N ILE A 96 7.57 4.11 1.23
CA ILE A 96 7.24 3.22 2.34
C ILE A 96 7.68 3.83 3.67
N LEU A 97 8.86 4.45 3.73
CA LEU A 97 9.33 5.14 4.94
C LEU A 97 8.39 6.30 5.31
N ILE A 98 7.98 7.11 4.33
CA ILE A 98 7.01 8.19 4.54
C ILE A 98 5.68 7.62 5.06
N PHE A 99 5.22 6.51 4.54
CA PHE A 99 3.99 5.86 4.99
C PHE A 99 4.07 5.47 6.48
N TYR A 100 5.16 4.85 6.91
CA TYR A 100 5.37 4.51 8.32
C TYR A 100 5.46 5.76 9.22
N LEU A 101 6.12 6.82 8.77
CA LEU A 101 6.18 8.08 9.51
C LEU A 101 4.79 8.70 9.67
N VAL A 102 3.97 8.68 8.64
CA VAL A 102 2.59 9.20 8.71
C VAL A 102 1.74 8.41 9.70
N ILE A 103 1.86 7.09 9.71
CA ILE A 103 1.20 6.26 10.72
C ILE A 103 1.68 6.65 12.12
N PHE A 104 2.98 6.73 12.33
CA PHE A 104 3.57 7.07 13.62
C PHE A 104 3.11 8.44 14.12
N PHE A 105 3.16 9.46 13.28
CA PHE A 105 2.67 10.79 13.64
C PHE A 105 1.17 10.84 13.89
N SER A 106 0.37 10.07 13.16
CA SER A 106 -1.08 9.98 13.38
C SER A 106 -1.41 9.39 14.76
N ILE A 107 -0.63 8.41 15.22
CA ILE A 107 -0.79 7.82 16.55
C ILE A 107 -0.42 8.82 17.64
N ILE A 108 0.68 9.55 17.48
CA ILE A 108 1.16 10.53 18.47
C ILE A 108 0.22 11.73 18.57
N SER A 109 -0.19 12.30 17.43
CA SER A 109 -1.02 13.49 17.38
C SER A 109 -2.47 13.25 17.80
N LYS A 110 -2.88 11.97 17.96
CA LYS A 110 -4.26 11.57 18.34
C LYS A 110 -5.32 12.34 17.54
N ASN A 111 -5.13 12.44 16.22
CA ASN A 111 -6.12 13.06 15.35
C ASN A 111 -7.41 12.24 15.39
N LEU A 112 -8.27 12.56 16.35
CA LEU A 112 -9.53 11.83 16.58
C LEU A 112 -10.43 11.96 15.34
N ILE A 113 -11.14 10.89 15.05
CA ILE A 113 -12.15 10.90 13.99
C ILE A 113 -13.29 11.81 14.47
N VAL A 114 -13.53 12.89 13.74
CA VAL A 114 -14.78 13.60 13.87
C VAL A 114 -15.86 12.71 13.24
N VAL A 115 -16.68 12.13 14.09
CA VAL A 115 -17.67 11.06 13.79
C VAL A 115 -18.61 11.38 12.61
N ASN A 116 -18.61 12.59 12.11
CA ASN A 116 -19.58 13.09 11.14
C ASN A 116 -19.21 12.92 9.66
N GLN A 117 -18.07 12.34 9.31
CA GLN A 117 -17.61 12.38 7.90
C GLN A 117 -17.61 11.05 7.14
N ASN A 118 -17.84 9.93 7.80
CA ASN A 118 -17.85 8.63 7.12
C ASN A 118 -19.09 7.83 7.50
N ILE A 119 -20.24 8.29 7.06
CA ILE A 119 -21.47 7.50 7.13
C ILE A 119 -21.39 6.45 6.00
N SER A 120 -20.61 5.42 6.23
CA SER A 120 -20.71 4.20 5.47
C SER A 120 -21.87 3.38 6.05
N SER A 121 -22.72 2.89 5.19
CA SER A 121 -23.87 2.05 5.57
C SER A 121 -23.48 0.65 6.04
N SER A 122 -22.20 0.29 6.05
CA SER A 122 -21.74 -1.01 6.51
C SER A 122 -21.69 -1.07 8.03
N VAL A 123 -22.03 -2.23 8.59
CA VAL A 123 -22.05 -2.50 10.04
C VAL A 123 -20.71 -2.20 10.69
N GLU A 124 -19.60 -2.42 10.01
CA GLU A 124 -18.24 -2.14 10.49
C GLU A 124 -18.03 -0.66 10.85
N TRP A 125 -18.64 0.25 10.10
CA TRP A 125 -18.48 1.70 10.26
C TRP A 125 -19.55 2.33 11.16
N MET A 126 -20.67 1.60 11.41
CA MET A 126 -21.72 2.09 12.28
C MET A 126 -21.30 2.16 13.76
N TRP A 127 -20.31 1.36 14.16
CA TRP A 127 -19.86 1.29 15.56
C TRP A 127 -18.80 2.36 15.91
N GLY A 128 -18.16 2.99 14.95
CA GLY A 128 -17.26 4.14 15.14
C GLY A 128 -16.02 3.94 16.00
N SER A 129 -15.79 2.74 16.52
CA SER A 129 -14.66 2.40 17.39
C SER A 129 -14.15 1.00 17.12
N SER A 130 -12.90 0.75 17.50
CA SER A 130 -12.30 -0.58 17.44
C SER A 130 -13.15 -1.62 18.19
N VAL A 131 -13.27 -2.76 17.56
CA VAL A 131 -13.96 -3.93 18.14
C VAL A 131 -13.30 -4.34 19.44
N ARG A 132 -14.08 -4.45 20.51
CA ARG A 132 -13.58 -4.96 21.79
C ARG A 132 -13.24 -6.45 21.68
N HIS A 133 -12.22 -6.88 22.43
CA HIS A 133 -11.84 -8.29 22.48
C HIS A 133 -12.99 -9.20 22.94
N HIS A 134 -12.95 -10.48 22.56
CA HIS A 134 -13.94 -11.51 22.90
C HIS A 134 -15.37 -11.22 22.43
N THR A 135 -15.57 -11.35 21.09
CA THR A 135 -16.90 -11.29 20.49
C THR A 135 -17.75 -10.10 20.96
N TYR A 136 -17.13 -8.93 21.06
CA TYR A 136 -17.77 -7.64 21.41
C TYR A 136 -18.41 -7.59 22.82
N TYR A 137 -18.27 -8.60 23.65
CA TYR A 137 -19.00 -8.75 24.92
C TYR A 137 -20.53 -8.59 24.82
N GLN A 138 -21.07 -8.70 23.63
CA GLN A 138 -22.51 -8.57 23.38
C GLN A 138 -22.96 -9.70 22.45
N ASN A 139 -24.14 -10.25 22.77
CA ASN A 139 -24.79 -11.18 21.87
C ASN A 139 -25.03 -10.50 20.52
N SER A 140 -24.68 -11.19 19.44
CA SER A 140 -24.95 -10.71 18.08
C SER A 140 -26.44 -10.80 17.77
N TYR A 141 -27.18 -9.77 18.12
CA TYR A 141 -28.56 -9.64 17.68
C TYR A 141 -28.73 -8.36 16.85
N LEU A 142 -29.41 -8.50 15.76
CA LEU A 142 -29.84 -7.40 14.93
C LEU A 142 -30.87 -6.58 15.71
N ARG A 143 -30.51 -5.36 16.09
CA ARG A 143 -31.48 -4.43 16.63
C ARG A 143 -32.30 -3.88 15.47
N ILE A 144 -33.45 -4.49 15.22
CA ILE A 144 -34.45 -3.95 14.29
C ILE A 144 -34.98 -2.69 14.95
N LYS A 145 -34.67 -1.53 14.39
CA LYS A 145 -35.34 -0.29 14.76
C LYS A 145 -36.74 -0.35 14.16
N ASN A 146 -37.77 -0.49 15.02
CA ASN A 146 -39.14 -0.16 14.67
C ASN A 146 -39.27 1.35 14.47
#